data_41fc9080aecc1f1de1ac0c33a73aaf9d
#
_entry.id   41fc9080aecc1f1de1ac0c33a73aaf9d
#
_cell.length_a   1.000
_cell.length_b   1.000
_cell.length_c   1.000
_cell.angle_alpha   90.00
_cell.angle_beta   90.00
_cell.angle_gamma   90.00
#
_symmetry.space_group_name_H-M   'P 1'
#
loop_
_entity.id
_entity.type
_entity.pdbx_description
1 polymer ?
#
loop_
_entity_poly.entity_id
_entity_poly.type
_entity_poly.pdbx_seq_one_letter_code
_entity_poly.pdbx_strand_id
1 'polypeptide(L)'
;SRGCDRVPVPRPALRRSGAGSVGSEVVSHQPQGRLRPTLWAISDLHTGHTGNKPVAEELHPSTPDDWLIVAGDVAERTDEIRWALDLLRKRFAKVIWVPGNHELWTTGKDPVQVFGRSRYDYLVNMCDEMGVVTPEHPFPVWTEEGGPATIVPMFLLYDYTFLPAGAGTKSEGLAVAKENGVVATDEYLLSSEPYATKDAWCHDRLVHTRKRLDDLDWMMPTVLVNHFPMVREPCDVMFYPEFSLWCGTTATKDWHTRYNAVCSVYGHLHIPRTTWYDGVRFEEVSVGYPREWRRRKPYRWLRQVLPDPQYAPGYLNDFGGHFVITPEMRAQSEQF
;
A
#
# COMPACT_ATOMS: atom_id res chain seq x y z
N SER A 1 17.59 -54.89 -51.17
CA SER A 1 18.15 -54.81 -52.49
C SER A 1 18.46 -53.41 -52.89
N ARG A 2 19.74 -53.23 -53.05
CA ARG A 2 20.43 -52.35 -54.01
C ARG A 2 20.24 -50.86 -53.75
N GLY A 3 21.23 -50.06 -53.54
CA GLY A 3 22.65 -50.15 -53.85
C GLY A 3 23.04 -48.86 -54.56
N CYS A 4 24.17 -48.30 -54.14
CA CYS A 4 25.20 -47.61 -54.92
C CYS A 4 24.77 -46.28 -55.61
N ASP A 5 25.58 -45.25 -55.74
CA ASP A 5 27.03 -45.08 -55.60
C ASP A 5 27.43 -43.59 -55.48
N ARG A 6 28.59 -43.45 -54.96
CA ARG A 6 29.40 -42.18 -54.88
C ARG A 6 29.87 -41.78 -56.28
N VAL A 7 30.29 -40.51 -56.42
CA VAL A 7 31.64 -40.07 -56.92
C VAL A 7 31.75 -38.54 -56.81
N PRO A 8 32.96 -37.94 -56.65
CA PRO A 8 33.23 -36.70 -55.98
C PRO A 8 33.89 -35.60 -56.86
N VAL A 9 33.90 -34.36 -56.32
CA VAL A 9 34.91 -33.27 -56.32
C VAL A 9 35.46 -32.78 -57.73
N PRO A 10 35.70 -31.46 -58.00
CA PRO A 10 36.81 -30.79 -57.34
C PRO A 10 36.59 -29.31 -56.96
N ARG A 11 37.46 -28.84 -56.04
CA ARG A 11 37.77 -27.40 -55.78
C ARG A 11 38.69 -26.88 -56.87
N PRO A 12 38.69 -25.53 -57.10
CA PRO A 12 39.93 -24.81 -57.17
C PRO A 12 39.99 -23.52 -56.30
N ALA A 13 41.06 -23.39 -55.78
CA ALA A 13 42.12 -22.47 -55.38
C ALA A 13 41.82 -20.96 -55.33
N LEU A 14 42.33 -20.44 -54.20
CA LEU A 14 42.71 -19.11 -53.80
C LEU A 14 43.10 -18.10 -54.89
N ARG A 15 42.58 -16.85 -54.74
CA ARG A 15 43.37 -15.62 -54.98
C ARG A 15 43.11 -14.58 -53.86
N ARG A 16 44.20 -14.13 -53.27
CA ARG A 16 44.30 -12.95 -52.39
C ARG A 16 44.36 -11.68 -53.19
N SER A 17 43.69 -10.65 -52.75
CA SER A 17 44.06 -9.22 -52.79
C SER A 17 42.86 -8.48 -52.10
N GLY A 18 42.98 -7.75 -51.06
CA GLY A 18 43.89 -6.71 -50.67
C GLY A 18 43.09 -5.43 -50.63
N ALA A 19 43.01 -4.82 -49.48
CA ALA A 19 42.69 -3.46 -49.18
C ALA A 19 41.46 -3.25 -48.28
N GLY A 20 41.74 -2.73 -47.12
CA GLY A 20 40.84 -2.48 -46.01
C GLY A 20 39.82 -1.37 -46.27
N SER A 21 38.71 -1.52 -45.58
CA SER A 21 37.98 -0.38 -45.10
C SER A 21 37.61 -0.68 -43.61
N VAL A 22 38.18 0.14 -42.76
CA VAL A 22 37.79 0.21 -41.35
C VAL A 22 36.36 0.74 -41.33
N GLY A 23 35.41 -0.16 -41.29
CA GLY A 23 34.02 0.16 -40.94
C GLY A 23 33.98 0.47 -39.45
N SER A 24 33.91 1.74 -39.11
CA SER A 24 33.52 2.17 -37.77
C SER A 24 32.14 1.58 -37.47
N GLU A 25 32.07 0.57 -36.63
CA GLU A 25 30.81 0.21 -35.95
C GLU A 25 30.32 1.46 -35.20
N VAL A 26 29.32 2.10 -35.76
CA VAL A 26 28.49 3.06 -35.05
C VAL A 26 27.72 2.23 -34.04
N VAL A 27 28.28 2.11 -32.84
CA VAL A 27 27.50 1.69 -31.65
C VAL A 27 26.40 2.71 -31.53
N SER A 28 25.21 2.34 -32.02
CA SER A 28 23.99 3.09 -31.75
C SER A 28 23.77 3.07 -30.25
N HIS A 29 24.20 4.13 -29.56
CA HIS A 29 23.73 4.43 -28.24
C HIS A 29 22.20 4.58 -28.38
N GLN A 30 21.44 3.53 -28.02
CA GLN A 30 20.05 3.73 -27.67
C GLN A 30 20.04 4.77 -26.56
N PRO A 31 19.29 5.87 -26.67
CA PRO A 31 19.17 6.80 -25.58
C PRO A 31 18.67 6.01 -24.36
N GLN A 32 19.47 5.98 -23.29
CA GLN A 32 19.01 5.48 -22.00
C GLN A 32 17.71 6.25 -21.72
N GLY A 33 16.56 5.53 -21.73
CA GLY A 33 15.27 6.13 -21.55
C GLY A 33 15.30 6.94 -20.26
N ARG A 34 14.97 8.24 -20.35
CA ARG A 34 14.90 9.12 -19.19
C ARG A 34 13.95 8.44 -18.20
N LEU A 35 14.44 8.15 -17.00
CA LEU A 35 13.60 7.63 -15.93
C LEU A 35 12.40 8.59 -15.75
N ARG A 36 11.20 8.07 -15.72
CA ARG A 36 9.96 8.85 -15.65
C ARG A 36 9.49 8.93 -14.21
N PRO A 37 8.86 10.05 -13.82
CA PRO A 37 8.29 10.19 -12.50
C PRO A 37 7.30 9.06 -12.19
N THR A 38 7.33 8.59 -10.97
CA THR A 38 6.50 7.48 -10.48
C THR A 38 5.79 7.89 -9.21
N LEU A 39 4.51 7.51 -9.10
CA LEU A 39 3.75 7.56 -7.87
C LEU A 39 3.95 6.24 -7.13
N TRP A 40 4.64 6.31 -6.00
CA TRP A 40 4.93 5.18 -5.12
C TRP A 40 3.99 5.14 -3.93
N ALA A 41 3.86 3.97 -3.31
CA ALA A 41 3.12 3.82 -2.06
C ALA A 41 3.85 2.89 -1.09
N ILE A 42 3.62 3.13 0.21
CA ILE A 42 4.09 2.34 1.35
C ILE A 42 3.16 2.56 2.53
N SER A 43 3.11 1.62 3.46
CA SER A 43 2.44 1.78 4.75
C SER A 43 3.08 0.90 5.83
N ASP A 44 2.58 1.00 7.05
CA ASP A 44 2.95 0.15 8.19
C ASP A 44 4.47 0.11 8.41
N LEU A 45 5.08 1.29 8.36
CA LEU A 45 6.51 1.46 8.61
C LEU A 45 6.89 1.11 10.04
N HIS A 46 6.03 1.39 11.03
CA HIS A 46 6.25 1.11 12.44
C HIS A 46 7.67 1.42 12.90
N THR A 47 8.14 2.64 12.62
CA THR A 47 9.54 3.05 12.84
C THR A 47 9.98 3.00 14.29
N GLY A 48 9.05 2.95 15.24
CA GLY A 48 9.31 2.67 16.66
C GLY A 48 9.88 1.28 16.93
N HIS A 49 9.71 0.32 16.02
CA HIS A 49 10.33 -0.99 16.12
C HIS A 49 11.79 -0.97 15.64
N THR A 50 12.70 -1.49 16.46
CA THR A 50 14.17 -1.42 16.24
C THR A 50 14.62 -1.89 14.86
N GLY A 51 13.89 -2.79 14.20
CA GLY A 51 14.27 -3.31 12.88
C GLY A 51 13.73 -2.49 11.70
N ASN A 52 12.79 -1.57 11.93
CA ASN A 52 12.06 -0.89 10.85
C ASN A 52 12.60 0.51 10.51
N LYS A 53 13.27 1.16 11.47
CA LYS A 53 13.89 2.47 11.21
C LYS A 53 14.86 2.45 10.02
N PRO A 54 15.77 1.45 9.88
CA PRO A 54 16.59 1.32 8.68
C PRO A 54 15.80 1.17 7.37
N VAL A 55 14.61 0.54 7.41
CA VAL A 55 13.76 0.44 6.21
C VAL A 55 13.36 1.83 5.75
N ALA A 56 12.90 2.71 6.65
CA ALA A 56 12.57 4.09 6.29
C ALA A 56 13.81 4.86 5.77
N GLU A 57 14.99 4.60 6.32
CA GLU A 57 16.25 5.20 5.89
C GLU A 57 16.70 4.74 4.50
N GLU A 58 16.30 3.56 4.04
CA GLU A 58 16.59 3.01 2.71
C GLU A 58 15.64 3.52 1.62
N LEU A 59 14.52 4.16 1.98
CA LEU A 59 13.54 4.61 0.99
C LEU A 59 14.07 5.81 0.19
N HIS A 60 14.19 5.64 -1.11
CA HIS A 60 14.62 6.69 -2.03
C HIS A 60 13.76 6.70 -3.29
N PRO A 61 13.49 7.87 -3.86
CA PRO A 61 12.84 7.98 -5.16
C PRO A 61 13.76 7.46 -6.29
N SER A 62 13.17 7.05 -7.39
CA SER A 62 13.86 6.70 -8.62
C SER A 62 14.22 7.95 -9.44
N THR A 63 13.40 8.99 -9.32
CA THR A 63 13.61 10.31 -9.91
C THR A 63 13.29 11.41 -8.90
N PRO A 64 13.85 12.62 -9.05
CA PRO A 64 13.54 13.73 -8.13
C PRO A 64 12.08 14.18 -8.18
N ASP A 65 11.33 13.80 -9.20
CA ASP A 65 9.93 14.18 -9.41
C ASP A 65 8.94 13.10 -8.90
N ASP A 66 9.43 12.01 -8.32
CA ASP A 66 8.60 10.93 -7.75
C ASP A 66 7.76 11.45 -6.57
N TRP A 67 6.52 10.96 -6.49
CA TRP A 67 5.65 11.18 -5.34
C TRP A 67 5.54 9.91 -4.49
N LEU A 68 5.25 10.09 -3.20
CA LEU A 68 5.08 8.99 -2.26
C LEU A 68 3.75 9.11 -1.51
N ILE A 69 2.97 8.03 -1.55
CA ILE A 69 1.83 7.79 -0.67
C ILE A 69 2.34 7.03 0.55
N VAL A 70 2.05 7.53 1.75
CA VAL A 70 2.26 6.86 3.03
C VAL A 70 0.91 6.54 3.63
N ALA A 71 0.47 5.30 3.47
CA ALA A 71 -0.89 4.87 3.80
C ALA A 71 -1.05 4.43 5.27
N GLY A 72 -0.46 5.19 6.19
CA GLY A 72 -0.64 5.05 7.65
C GLY A 72 0.34 4.10 8.33
N ASP A 73 0.21 4.05 9.66
CA ASP A 73 1.02 3.26 10.58
C ASP A 73 2.53 3.50 10.44
N VAL A 74 2.89 4.80 10.38
CA VAL A 74 4.29 5.24 10.36
C VAL A 74 4.95 4.94 11.70
N ALA A 75 4.33 5.31 12.80
CA ALA A 75 4.74 5.04 14.20
C ALA A 75 3.63 5.38 15.19
N GLU A 76 3.84 5.03 16.46
CA GLU A 76 2.92 5.36 17.56
C GLU A 76 3.21 6.73 18.18
N ARG A 77 4.47 7.19 18.15
CA ARG A 77 4.91 8.43 18.82
C ARG A 77 5.00 9.58 17.84
N THR A 78 4.55 10.73 18.25
CA THR A 78 4.54 11.96 17.41
C THR A 78 5.92 12.38 16.94
N ASP A 79 6.96 12.23 17.76
CA ASP A 79 8.35 12.53 17.38
C ASP A 79 8.91 11.56 16.33
N GLU A 80 8.53 10.28 16.39
CA GLU A 80 8.91 9.27 15.41
C GLU A 80 8.14 9.44 14.09
N ILE A 81 6.85 9.78 14.15
CA ILE A 81 6.04 10.11 12.99
C ILE A 81 6.65 11.33 12.27
N ARG A 82 6.94 12.39 13.02
CA ARG A 82 7.58 13.61 12.47
C ARG A 82 8.91 13.29 11.82
N TRP A 83 9.76 12.52 12.48
CA TRP A 83 11.07 12.11 11.94
C TRP A 83 10.93 11.40 10.60
N ALA A 84 10.05 10.40 10.51
CA ALA A 84 9.89 9.60 9.31
C ALA A 84 9.30 10.42 8.15
N LEU A 85 8.24 11.19 8.40
CA LEU A 85 7.61 12.02 7.37
C LEU A 85 8.54 13.14 6.88
N ASP A 86 9.32 13.78 7.76
CA ASP A 86 10.31 14.79 7.39
C ASP A 86 11.44 14.19 6.53
N LEU A 87 11.91 12.98 6.87
CA LEU A 87 12.89 12.24 6.09
C LEU A 87 12.38 11.99 4.66
N LEU A 88 11.16 11.48 4.53
CA LEU A 88 10.54 11.16 3.25
C LEU A 88 10.24 12.42 2.44
N ARG A 89 9.75 13.48 3.09
CA ARG A 89 9.43 14.75 2.44
C ARG A 89 10.67 15.45 1.84
N LYS A 90 11.85 15.24 2.42
CA LYS A 90 13.11 15.77 1.88
C LYS A 90 13.60 15.01 0.64
N ARG A 91 13.10 13.82 0.39
CA ARG A 91 13.55 12.93 -0.70
C ARG A 91 12.60 12.94 -1.89
N PHE A 92 11.31 12.89 -1.63
CA PHE A 92 10.27 12.83 -2.66
C PHE A 92 9.73 14.22 -2.99
N ALA A 93 9.39 14.47 -4.25
CA ALA A 93 8.81 15.75 -4.69
C ALA A 93 7.52 16.09 -3.93
N LYS A 94 6.71 15.08 -3.62
CA LYS A 94 5.49 15.20 -2.83
C LYS A 94 5.31 13.96 -1.96
N VAL A 95 4.92 14.18 -0.71
CA VAL A 95 4.49 13.12 0.22
C VAL A 95 3.02 13.34 0.56
N ILE A 96 2.23 12.28 0.45
CA ILE A 96 0.79 12.25 0.75
C ILE A 96 0.61 11.23 1.86
N TRP A 97 0.13 11.67 3.02
CA TRP A 97 -0.04 10.82 4.18
C TRP A 97 -1.53 10.70 4.55
N VAL A 98 -1.92 9.52 4.99
CA VAL A 98 -3.17 9.27 5.70
C VAL A 98 -2.87 8.59 7.03
N PRO A 99 -3.65 8.82 8.10
CA PRO A 99 -3.39 8.15 9.37
C PRO A 99 -3.81 6.68 9.33
N GLY A 100 -3.03 5.83 10.00
CA GLY A 100 -3.49 4.52 10.45
C GLY A 100 -4.00 4.59 11.89
N ASN A 101 -4.29 3.43 12.47
CA ASN A 101 -4.72 3.37 13.87
C ASN A 101 -3.58 3.66 14.86
N HIS A 102 -2.35 3.27 14.54
CA HIS A 102 -1.21 3.47 15.43
C HIS A 102 -0.87 4.96 15.63
N GLU A 103 -1.03 5.81 14.62
CA GLU A 103 -0.88 7.25 14.80
C GLU A 103 -1.89 7.85 15.77
N LEU A 104 -3.07 7.24 15.88
CA LEU A 104 -4.16 7.72 16.73
C LEU A 104 -4.05 7.26 18.20
N TRP A 105 -3.13 6.33 18.49
CA TRP A 105 -2.84 5.91 19.86
C TRP A 105 -2.10 7.02 20.60
N THR A 106 -2.50 7.23 21.86
CA THR A 106 -1.73 8.08 22.77
C THR A 106 -1.13 7.24 23.86
N THR A 107 0.14 6.92 23.71
CA THR A 107 0.89 6.14 24.73
C THR A 107 1.45 7.06 25.79
N GLY A 108 1.67 6.56 27.01
CA GLY A 108 2.30 7.34 28.09
C GLY A 108 3.73 7.78 27.79
N LYS A 109 4.35 7.28 26.71
CA LYS A 109 5.71 7.65 26.27
C LYS A 109 5.71 8.70 25.16
N ASP A 110 4.54 9.05 24.61
CA ASP A 110 4.44 10.07 23.58
C ASP A 110 4.74 11.44 24.19
N PRO A 111 5.59 12.29 23.57
CA PRO A 111 5.84 13.64 24.06
C PRO A 111 4.59 14.54 24.01
N VAL A 112 3.58 14.18 23.21
CA VAL A 112 2.34 14.94 23.02
C VAL A 112 1.16 14.13 23.56
N GLN A 113 0.58 14.58 24.67
CA GLN A 113 -0.51 13.92 25.38
C GLN A 113 -1.87 14.49 24.97
N VAL A 114 -2.25 14.29 23.69
CA VAL A 114 -3.58 14.63 23.15
C VAL A 114 -4.24 13.38 22.60
N PHE A 115 -5.58 13.33 22.61
CA PHE A 115 -6.37 12.14 22.38
C PHE A 115 -7.42 12.33 21.29
N GLY A 116 -7.89 11.24 20.69
CA GLY A 116 -9.02 11.22 19.78
C GLY A 116 -8.87 12.20 18.61
N ARG A 117 -9.91 12.98 18.33
CA ARG A 117 -9.93 13.98 17.27
C ARG A 117 -8.83 15.02 17.43
N SER A 118 -8.53 15.48 18.65
CA SER A 118 -7.47 16.46 18.90
C SER A 118 -6.09 15.91 18.53
N ARG A 119 -5.86 14.59 18.67
CA ARG A 119 -4.62 13.97 18.22
C ARG A 119 -4.53 13.97 16.70
N TYR A 120 -5.60 13.62 16.01
CA TYR A 120 -5.64 13.72 14.55
C TYR A 120 -5.38 15.15 14.06
N ASP A 121 -6.05 16.14 14.66
CA ASP A 121 -5.86 17.54 14.29
C ASP A 121 -4.41 18.02 14.56
N TYR A 122 -3.78 17.56 15.65
CA TYR A 122 -2.35 17.80 15.91
C TYR A 122 -1.46 17.23 14.80
N LEU A 123 -1.71 16.01 14.37
CA LEU A 123 -0.94 15.35 13.30
C LEU A 123 -1.13 16.04 11.94
N VAL A 124 -2.34 16.49 11.63
CA VAL A 124 -2.62 17.29 10.43
C VAL A 124 -1.82 18.59 10.45
N ASN A 125 -1.85 19.35 11.55
CA ASN A 125 -1.08 20.59 11.69
C ASN A 125 0.44 20.33 11.58
N MET A 126 0.92 19.22 12.15
CA MET A 126 2.33 18.81 12.03
C MET A 126 2.71 18.51 10.57
N CYS A 127 1.83 17.89 9.81
CA CYS A 127 2.03 17.62 8.39
C CYS A 127 2.02 18.92 7.56
N ASP A 128 1.15 19.87 7.89
CA ASP A 128 1.10 21.19 7.26
C ASP A 128 2.44 21.92 7.38
N GLU A 129 3.03 21.94 8.59
CA GLU A 129 4.34 22.56 8.84
C GLU A 129 5.46 21.94 7.97
N MET A 130 5.35 20.65 7.63
CA MET A 130 6.33 19.94 6.81
C MET A 130 6.02 19.97 5.30
N GLY A 131 4.85 20.46 4.89
CA GLY A 131 4.40 20.41 3.50
C GLY A 131 4.02 19.00 3.05
N VAL A 132 3.53 18.16 3.95
CA VAL A 132 2.98 16.82 3.68
C VAL A 132 1.48 16.96 3.47
N VAL A 133 0.97 16.39 2.37
CA VAL A 133 -0.47 16.40 2.04
C VAL A 133 -1.23 15.43 2.94
N THR A 134 -2.34 15.87 3.51
CA THR A 134 -3.20 15.08 4.41
C THR A 134 -4.62 14.93 3.85
N PRO A 135 -5.49 14.13 4.48
CA PRO A 135 -6.91 14.07 4.11
C PRO A 135 -7.66 15.38 4.17
N GLU A 136 -7.15 16.40 4.85
CA GLU A 136 -7.83 17.70 5.00
C GLU A 136 -7.45 18.70 3.88
N HIS A 137 -6.40 18.40 3.11
CA HIS A 137 -5.97 19.25 1.99
C HIS A 137 -6.83 19.09 0.74
N PRO A 138 -6.77 20.03 -0.21
CA PRO A 138 -7.24 19.77 -1.57
C PRO A 138 -6.58 18.52 -2.16
N PHE A 139 -7.34 17.70 -2.86
CA PHE A 139 -6.80 16.48 -3.45
C PHE A 139 -5.81 16.82 -4.58
N PRO A 140 -4.56 16.35 -4.50
CA PRO A 140 -3.59 16.62 -5.54
C PRO A 140 -3.89 15.81 -6.80
N VAL A 141 -3.58 16.37 -7.97
CA VAL A 141 -3.72 15.68 -9.25
C VAL A 141 -2.34 15.23 -9.73
N TRP A 142 -2.19 13.95 -9.97
CA TRP A 142 -1.04 13.37 -10.66
C TRP A 142 -1.20 13.61 -12.16
N THR A 143 -0.21 14.27 -12.79
CA THR A 143 -0.26 14.67 -14.20
C THR A 143 0.80 13.98 -15.06
N GLU A 144 1.67 13.20 -14.44
CA GLU A 144 2.73 12.48 -15.14
C GLU A 144 2.20 11.19 -15.79
N GLU A 145 3.07 10.35 -16.27
CA GLU A 145 2.72 9.09 -16.95
C GLU A 145 1.73 8.25 -16.10
N GLY A 146 0.70 7.72 -16.77
CA GLY A 146 -0.40 7.00 -16.13
C GLY A 146 -1.51 7.89 -15.60
N GLY A 147 -1.37 9.24 -15.70
CA GLY A 147 -2.40 10.21 -15.36
C GLY A 147 -3.10 10.79 -16.60
N PRO A 148 -3.96 11.83 -16.42
CA PRO A 148 -4.22 12.47 -15.13
C PRO A 148 -5.07 11.61 -14.19
N ALA A 149 -4.78 11.70 -12.89
CA ALA A 149 -5.57 11.03 -11.85
C ALA A 149 -5.59 11.87 -10.56
N THR A 150 -6.74 11.98 -9.92
CA THR A 150 -6.86 12.62 -8.60
C THR A 150 -6.43 11.64 -7.51
N ILE A 151 -5.45 12.02 -6.73
CA ILE A 151 -5.04 11.24 -5.55
C ILE A 151 -5.92 11.67 -4.38
N VAL A 152 -6.64 10.73 -3.80
CA VAL A 152 -7.66 10.97 -2.77
C VAL A 152 -7.20 10.39 -1.44
N PRO A 153 -6.39 11.13 -0.65
CA PRO A 153 -6.11 10.74 0.72
C PRO A 153 -7.36 10.85 1.58
N MET A 154 -7.69 9.78 2.30
CA MET A 154 -8.86 9.70 3.17
C MET A 154 -8.45 9.34 4.59
N PHE A 155 -9.22 9.81 5.53
CA PHE A 155 -9.20 9.31 6.90
C PHE A 155 -10.56 8.71 7.19
N LEU A 156 -10.60 7.39 7.12
CA LEU A 156 -11.74 6.57 7.53
C LEU A 156 -11.24 5.58 8.57
N LEU A 157 -12.03 5.39 9.62
CA LEU A 157 -11.79 4.35 10.62
C LEU A 157 -12.55 3.07 10.24
N TYR A 158 -12.77 2.24 11.20
CA TYR A 158 -13.65 1.07 11.15
C TYR A 158 -14.88 1.31 12.03
N ASP A 159 -15.96 0.62 11.70
CA ASP A 159 -17.22 0.69 12.43
C ASP A 159 -17.74 -0.69 12.89
N TYR A 160 -16.83 -1.69 12.86
CA TYR A 160 -17.11 -3.09 13.23
C TYR A 160 -18.12 -3.81 12.31
N THR A 161 -18.39 -3.28 11.13
CA THR A 161 -19.34 -3.91 10.18
C THR A 161 -18.71 -5.02 9.34
N PHE A 162 -17.38 -5.19 9.34
CA PHE A 162 -16.71 -6.35 8.77
C PHE A 162 -16.82 -7.54 9.75
N LEU A 163 -18.04 -8.05 9.91
CA LEU A 163 -18.36 -9.09 10.87
C LEU A 163 -17.67 -10.41 10.54
N PRO A 164 -17.16 -11.15 11.55
CA PRO A 164 -16.70 -12.52 11.35
C PRO A 164 -17.88 -13.46 11.08
N ALA A 165 -17.56 -14.64 10.54
CA ALA A 165 -18.56 -15.66 10.25
C ALA A 165 -19.38 -16.02 11.51
N GLY A 166 -20.71 -16.09 11.35
CA GLY A 166 -21.64 -16.43 12.44
C GLY A 166 -22.10 -15.26 13.30
N ALA A 167 -21.53 -14.04 13.12
CA ALA A 167 -22.01 -12.85 13.82
C ALA A 167 -22.92 -12.01 12.91
N GLY A 168 -24.03 -11.53 13.45
CA GLY A 168 -24.96 -10.63 12.76
C GLY A 168 -24.93 -9.19 13.28
N THR A 169 -24.24 -8.96 14.42
CA THR A 169 -24.14 -7.65 15.07
C THR A 169 -22.72 -7.40 15.59
N LYS A 170 -22.38 -6.12 15.82
CA LYS A 170 -21.12 -5.71 16.47
C LYS A 170 -20.90 -6.45 17.81
N SER A 171 -21.94 -6.55 18.64
CA SER A 171 -21.82 -7.20 19.95
C SER A 171 -21.50 -8.68 19.82
N GLU A 172 -22.15 -9.39 18.90
CA GLU A 172 -21.87 -10.79 18.60
C GLU A 172 -20.46 -10.97 18.03
N GLY A 173 -20.04 -10.10 17.08
CA GLY A 173 -18.71 -10.13 16.51
C GLY A 173 -17.60 -9.96 17.56
N LEU A 174 -17.75 -8.98 18.45
CA LEU A 174 -16.83 -8.77 19.57
C LEU A 174 -16.82 -9.93 20.58
N ALA A 175 -17.97 -10.56 20.80
CA ALA A 175 -18.04 -11.76 21.65
C ALA A 175 -17.28 -12.94 21.02
N VAL A 176 -17.49 -13.20 19.73
CA VAL A 176 -16.77 -14.24 18.97
C VAL A 176 -15.27 -13.97 18.98
N ALA A 177 -14.84 -12.74 18.73
CA ALA A 177 -13.43 -12.37 18.76
C ALA A 177 -12.81 -12.63 20.15
N LYS A 178 -13.51 -12.22 21.22
CA LYS A 178 -13.06 -12.43 22.59
C LYS A 178 -12.96 -13.92 22.95
N GLU A 179 -13.94 -14.74 22.55
CA GLU A 179 -13.93 -16.19 22.77
C GLU A 179 -12.72 -16.86 22.10
N ASN A 180 -12.32 -16.35 20.92
CA ASN A 180 -11.15 -16.82 20.16
C ASN A 180 -9.83 -16.12 20.58
N GLY A 181 -9.86 -15.32 21.66
CA GLY A 181 -8.66 -14.64 22.16
C GLY A 181 -8.17 -13.49 21.27
N VAL A 182 -8.99 -13.01 20.35
CA VAL A 182 -8.64 -11.92 19.40
C VAL A 182 -9.16 -10.59 19.94
N VAL A 183 -8.23 -9.66 20.17
CA VAL A 183 -8.54 -8.30 20.64
C VAL A 183 -7.58 -7.33 19.95
N ALA A 184 -8.10 -6.24 19.39
CA ALA A 184 -7.26 -5.18 18.88
C ALA A 184 -6.79 -4.25 20.01
N THR A 185 -5.53 -3.85 19.97
CA THR A 185 -4.94 -2.88 20.90
C THR A 185 -5.68 -1.53 20.89
N ASP A 186 -6.32 -1.21 19.78
CA ASP A 186 -7.17 -0.03 19.61
C ASP A 186 -8.28 0.10 20.66
N GLU A 187 -8.75 -1.03 21.20
CA GLU A 187 -9.78 -1.00 22.26
C GLU A 187 -9.26 -0.31 23.53
N TYR A 188 -7.96 -0.25 23.71
CA TYR A 188 -7.30 0.32 24.90
C TYR A 188 -6.57 1.64 24.63
N LEU A 189 -5.99 1.81 23.44
CA LEU A 189 -5.11 2.94 23.13
C LEU A 189 -5.71 3.98 22.20
N LEU A 190 -6.74 3.65 21.41
CA LEU A 190 -7.39 4.57 20.49
C LEU A 190 -8.61 5.20 21.16
N SER A 191 -8.48 6.46 21.58
CA SER A 191 -9.60 7.28 22.05
C SER A 191 -10.46 7.77 20.90
N SER A 192 -11.76 7.79 21.08
CA SER A 192 -12.70 8.37 20.11
C SER A 192 -13.16 9.79 20.45
N GLU A 193 -12.63 10.41 21.51
CA GLU A 193 -13.04 11.75 21.90
C GLU A 193 -12.97 12.78 20.76
N PRO A 194 -13.96 13.67 20.62
CA PRO A 194 -15.16 13.86 21.46
C PRO A 194 -16.37 12.97 21.08
N TYR A 195 -16.20 12.01 20.17
CA TYR A 195 -17.25 11.09 19.76
C TYR A 195 -17.51 10.05 20.87
N ALA A 196 -18.76 9.62 21.01
CA ALA A 196 -19.13 8.64 22.02
C ALA A 196 -18.45 7.27 21.78
N THR A 197 -18.18 6.91 20.50
CA THR A 197 -17.60 5.62 20.10
C THR A 197 -16.74 5.77 18.84
N LYS A 198 -15.90 4.78 18.54
CA LYS A 198 -15.08 4.74 17.32
C LYS A 198 -15.94 4.68 16.05
N ASP A 199 -17.02 3.91 16.09
CA ASP A 199 -17.98 3.84 14.98
C ASP A 199 -18.70 5.18 14.73
N ALA A 200 -19.01 5.96 15.78
CA ALA A 200 -19.53 7.30 15.60
C ALA A 200 -18.51 8.25 14.94
N TRP A 201 -17.23 8.12 15.30
CA TRP A 201 -16.16 8.87 14.63
C TRP A 201 -15.97 8.42 13.17
N CYS A 202 -15.99 7.11 12.93
CA CYS A 202 -15.96 6.56 11.57
C CYS A 202 -17.10 7.13 10.72
N HIS A 203 -18.33 7.16 11.26
CA HIS A 203 -19.49 7.70 10.56
C HIS A 203 -19.32 9.18 10.19
N ASP A 204 -18.84 10.02 11.11
CA ASP A 204 -18.53 11.42 10.84
C ASP A 204 -17.51 11.58 9.71
N ARG A 205 -16.44 10.77 9.73
CA ARG A 205 -15.42 10.77 8.66
C ARG A 205 -15.97 10.29 7.32
N LEU A 206 -16.87 9.31 7.31
CA LEU A 206 -17.56 8.86 6.10
C LEU A 206 -18.39 9.99 5.47
N VAL A 207 -19.17 10.73 6.28
CA VAL A 207 -19.97 11.87 5.81
C VAL A 207 -19.06 12.97 5.25
N HIS A 208 -18.01 13.32 5.96
CA HIS A 208 -17.04 14.34 5.55
C HIS A 208 -16.37 13.95 4.22
N THR A 209 -15.86 12.73 4.13
CA THR A 209 -15.13 12.26 2.95
C THR A 209 -16.04 12.11 1.74
N ARG A 210 -17.26 11.56 1.93
CA ARG A 210 -18.24 11.44 0.85
C ARG A 210 -18.57 12.79 0.23
N LYS A 211 -18.81 13.82 1.06
CA LYS A 211 -19.10 15.15 0.54
C LYS A 211 -17.99 15.67 -0.38
N ARG A 212 -16.73 15.46 0.00
CA ARG A 212 -15.57 15.87 -0.81
C ARG A 212 -15.41 15.05 -2.08
N LEU A 213 -15.74 13.76 -2.04
CA LEU A 213 -15.71 12.87 -3.21
C LEU A 213 -16.85 13.19 -4.19
N ASP A 214 -18.04 13.52 -3.68
CA ASP A 214 -19.20 13.87 -4.51
C ASP A 214 -18.99 15.21 -5.26
N ASP A 215 -18.04 16.05 -4.82
CA ASP A 215 -17.63 17.30 -5.49
C ASP A 215 -16.58 17.08 -6.62
N LEU A 216 -16.06 15.84 -6.79
CA LEU A 216 -15.07 15.55 -7.83
C LEU A 216 -15.72 15.43 -9.21
N ASP A 217 -14.93 15.72 -10.24
CA ASP A 217 -15.29 15.36 -11.62
C ASP A 217 -15.31 13.84 -11.75
N TRP A 218 -16.51 13.29 -11.95
CA TRP A 218 -16.73 11.85 -12.06
C TRP A 218 -16.00 11.18 -13.25
N MET A 219 -15.57 11.97 -14.25
CA MET A 219 -14.77 11.46 -15.38
C MET A 219 -13.28 11.36 -15.04
N MET A 220 -12.81 12.10 -14.05
CA MET A 220 -11.41 12.06 -13.65
C MET A 220 -11.12 10.76 -12.90
N PRO A 221 -10.15 9.93 -13.36
CA PRO A 221 -9.72 8.76 -12.62
C PRO A 221 -9.22 9.14 -11.22
N THR A 222 -9.44 8.26 -10.24
CA THR A 222 -8.99 8.46 -8.87
C THR A 222 -8.04 7.36 -8.41
N VAL A 223 -7.15 7.70 -7.49
CA VAL A 223 -6.43 6.77 -6.63
C VAL A 223 -6.94 6.98 -5.22
N LEU A 224 -7.73 6.03 -4.71
CA LEU A 224 -8.27 6.09 -3.36
C LEU A 224 -7.22 5.61 -2.37
N VAL A 225 -6.92 6.40 -1.36
CA VAL A 225 -5.92 6.07 -0.34
C VAL A 225 -6.56 6.11 1.04
N ASN A 226 -6.57 4.99 1.72
CA ASN A 226 -6.97 4.88 3.13
C ASN A 226 -6.10 3.84 3.81
N HIS A 227 -5.91 3.91 5.12
CA HIS A 227 -5.14 2.89 5.82
C HIS A 227 -5.85 1.53 5.82
N PHE A 228 -7.16 1.55 6.09
CA PHE A 228 -7.99 0.34 6.07
C PHE A 228 -8.49 0.04 4.65
N PRO A 229 -8.67 -1.26 4.27
CA PRO A 229 -9.23 -1.60 2.97
C PRO A 229 -10.66 -1.07 2.79
N MET A 230 -10.99 -0.70 1.55
CA MET A 230 -12.29 -0.14 1.16
C MET A 230 -13.40 -1.20 1.09
N VAL A 231 -13.02 -2.47 0.97
CA VAL A 231 -13.91 -3.63 0.88
C VAL A 231 -13.46 -4.71 1.86
N ARG A 232 -14.34 -5.66 2.20
CA ARG A 232 -14.04 -6.67 3.22
C ARG A 232 -13.15 -7.80 2.72
N GLU A 233 -13.21 -8.11 1.45
CA GLU A 233 -12.57 -9.28 0.84
C GLU A 233 -11.05 -9.40 1.13
N PRO A 234 -10.27 -8.32 1.22
CA PRO A 234 -8.88 -8.41 1.66
C PRO A 234 -8.69 -9.09 3.02
N CYS A 235 -9.68 -9.02 3.90
CA CYS A 235 -9.61 -9.60 5.24
C CYS A 235 -9.79 -11.13 5.25
N ASP A 236 -10.29 -11.73 4.16
CA ASP A 236 -10.60 -13.17 4.11
C ASP A 236 -9.37 -14.08 4.18
N VAL A 237 -8.17 -13.53 3.96
CA VAL A 237 -6.91 -14.28 4.04
C VAL A 237 -6.19 -14.13 5.37
N MET A 238 -6.75 -13.39 6.32
CA MET A 238 -6.15 -13.20 7.63
C MET A 238 -6.15 -14.49 8.44
N PHE A 239 -5.08 -14.68 9.21
CA PHE A 239 -4.95 -15.84 10.11
C PHE A 239 -6.03 -15.85 11.19
N TYR A 240 -6.38 -14.66 11.70
CA TYR A 240 -7.46 -14.44 12.67
C TYR A 240 -8.58 -13.67 11.98
N PRO A 241 -9.57 -14.36 11.39
CA PRO A 241 -10.66 -13.72 10.63
C PRO A 241 -11.50 -12.76 11.48
N GLU A 242 -11.54 -12.97 12.79
CA GLU A 242 -12.25 -12.10 13.75
C GLU A 242 -11.64 -10.69 13.80
N PHE A 243 -10.36 -10.56 13.47
CA PHE A 243 -9.69 -9.26 13.41
C PHE A 243 -10.29 -8.33 12.34
N SER A 244 -11.05 -8.86 11.39
CA SER A 244 -11.78 -8.06 10.39
C SER A 244 -12.66 -6.97 11.00
N LEU A 245 -13.16 -7.15 12.22
CA LEU A 245 -13.94 -6.14 12.94
C LEU A 245 -13.28 -4.76 13.01
N TRP A 246 -11.95 -4.73 13.05
CA TRP A 246 -11.14 -3.52 13.15
C TRP A 246 -10.48 -3.12 11.81
N CYS A 247 -10.98 -3.63 10.66
CA CYS A 247 -10.31 -3.45 9.38
C CYS A 247 -11.06 -2.54 8.39
N GLY A 248 -12.18 -1.93 8.78
CA GLY A 248 -12.89 -1.02 7.87
C GLY A 248 -14.39 -0.99 8.07
N THR A 249 -15.10 -0.60 7.02
CA THR A 249 -16.56 -0.39 7.04
C THR A 249 -17.22 -0.86 5.76
N THR A 250 -18.40 -1.46 5.86
CA THR A 250 -19.21 -1.83 4.69
C THR A 250 -19.80 -0.62 3.95
N ALA A 251 -19.73 0.57 4.53
CA ALA A 251 -20.24 1.80 3.92
C ALA A 251 -19.43 2.25 2.69
N THR A 252 -18.20 1.74 2.52
CA THR A 252 -17.30 2.08 1.40
C THR A 252 -17.27 1.04 0.29
N LYS A 253 -18.05 -0.02 0.39
CA LYS A 253 -17.99 -1.22 -0.47
C LYS A 253 -18.08 -0.96 -1.97
N ASP A 254 -18.69 0.15 -2.39
CA ASP A 254 -18.87 0.54 -3.79
C ASP A 254 -18.10 1.82 -4.19
N TRP A 255 -17.30 2.39 -3.28
CA TRP A 255 -16.62 3.66 -3.54
C TRP A 255 -15.58 3.55 -4.66
N HIS A 256 -14.90 2.42 -4.77
CA HIS A 256 -13.90 2.19 -5.82
C HIS A 256 -14.51 2.22 -7.23
N THR A 257 -15.73 1.75 -7.40
CA THR A 257 -16.47 1.85 -8.66
C THR A 257 -17.19 3.19 -8.82
N ARG A 258 -17.81 3.67 -7.75
CA ARG A 258 -18.58 4.92 -7.74
C ARG A 258 -17.72 6.14 -8.06
N TYR A 259 -16.49 6.20 -7.57
CA TYR A 259 -15.60 7.34 -7.74
C TYR A 259 -14.50 7.08 -8.78
N ASN A 260 -14.77 6.22 -9.77
CA ASN A 260 -13.89 5.98 -10.92
C ASN A 260 -12.44 5.66 -10.50
N ALA A 261 -12.25 4.79 -9.50
CA ALA A 261 -10.91 4.46 -9.03
C ALA A 261 -10.18 3.56 -10.04
N VAL A 262 -8.93 3.91 -10.34
CA VAL A 262 -7.99 3.05 -11.07
C VAL A 262 -7.16 2.21 -10.12
N CYS A 263 -7.03 2.68 -8.88
CA CYS A 263 -6.32 1.97 -7.82
C CYS A 263 -6.87 2.37 -6.45
N SER A 264 -6.95 1.39 -5.53
CA SER A 264 -7.16 1.58 -4.09
C SER A 264 -5.90 1.16 -3.35
N VAL A 265 -5.30 2.07 -2.60
CA VAL A 265 -4.08 1.86 -1.81
C VAL A 265 -4.44 1.77 -0.34
N TYR A 266 -3.96 0.74 0.33
CA TYR A 266 -4.23 0.50 1.75
C TYR A 266 -3.10 -0.27 2.43
N GLY A 267 -3.14 -0.38 3.76
CA GLY A 267 -2.22 -1.13 4.60
C GLY A 267 -2.93 -1.99 5.62
N HIS A 268 -2.52 -1.88 6.89
CA HIS A 268 -3.14 -2.46 8.07
C HIS A 268 -3.08 -3.98 8.21
N LEU A 269 -3.21 -4.73 7.11
CA LEU A 269 -3.26 -6.20 7.17
C LEU A 269 -1.89 -6.85 7.27
N HIS A 270 -0.81 -6.12 6.95
CA HIS A 270 0.57 -6.63 6.86
C HIS A 270 0.73 -7.79 5.87
N ILE A 271 -0.11 -7.83 4.83
CA ILE A 271 -0.13 -8.85 3.79
C ILE A 271 0.05 -8.18 2.42
N PRO A 272 1.26 -7.65 2.11
CA PRO A 272 1.48 -6.89 0.89
C PRO A 272 1.18 -7.73 -0.36
N ARG A 273 0.23 -7.25 -1.15
CA ARG A 273 -0.25 -7.93 -2.35
C ARG A 273 -1.02 -7.00 -3.27
N THR A 274 -1.20 -7.42 -4.50
CA THR A 274 -2.09 -6.80 -5.48
C THR A 274 -3.30 -7.70 -5.70
N THR A 275 -4.50 -7.13 -5.65
CA THR A 275 -5.76 -7.84 -5.92
C THR A 275 -6.65 -6.96 -6.80
N TRP A 276 -7.70 -7.56 -7.37
CA TRP A 276 -8.69 -6.84 -8.16
C TRP A 276 -10.09 -7.15 -7.64
N TYR A 277 -10.87 -6.10 -7.44
CA TYR A 277 -12.28 -6.19 -7.09
C TYR A 277 -13.05 -5.28 -8.04
N ASP A 278 -14.11 -5.81 -8.67
CA ASP A 278 -14.92 -5.10 -9.67
C ASP A 278 -14.10 -4.43 -10.80
N GLY A 279 -12.98 -5.05 -11.18
CA GLY A 279 -12.07 -4.54 -12.21
C GLY A 279 -11.12 -3.44 -11.74
N VAL A 280 -11.19 -2.99 -10.49
CA VAL A 280 -10.28 -2.01 -9.89
C VAL A 280 -9.14 -2.71 -9.18
N ARG A 281 -7.92 -2.18 -9.33
CA ARG A 281 -6.72 -2.67 -8.67
C ARG A 281 -6.66 -2.21 -7.22
N PHE A 282 -6.33 -3.13 -6.32
CA PHE A 282 -6.12 -2.88 -4.89
C PHE A 282 -4.68 -3.23 -4.52
N GLU A 283 -3.96 -2.28 -3.94
CA GLU A 283 -2.58 -2.43 -3.51
C GLU A 283 -2.50 -2.38 -1.99
N GLU A 284 -2.22 -3.52 -1.38
CA GLU A 284 -1.80 -3.59 0.02
C GLU A 284 -0.31 -3.33 0.06
N VAL A 285 0.11 -2.28 0.77
CA VAL A 285 1.46 -1.72 0.63
C VAL A 285 2.26 -1.76 1.93
N SER A 286 1.88 -2.61 2.87
CA SER A 286 2.51 -2.70 4.20
C SER A 286 3.95 -3.20 4.16
N VAL A 287 4.79 -2.59 4.97
CA VAL A 287 6.06 -3.17 5.43
C VAL A 287 5.77 -4.20 6.52
N GLY A 288 5.08 -3.81 7.58
CA GLY A 288 4.75 -4.63 8.72
C GLY A 288 5.91 -4.78 9.71
N TYR A 289 5.79 -5.69 10.67
CA TYR A 289 6.79 -5.89 11.72
C TYR A 289 8.01 -6.68 11.23
N PRO A 290 9.19 -6.52 11.88
CA PRO A 290 10.42 -7.22 11.48
C PRO A 290 10.27 -8.75 11.37
N ARG A 291 9.45 -9.36 12.23
CA ARG A 291 9.18 -10.81 12.20
C ARG A 291 8.44 -11.25 10.92
N GLU A 292 7.68 -10.34 10.30
CA GLU A 292 6.87 -10.58 9.11
C GLU A 292 7.68 -10.36 7.85
N TRP A 293 8.28 -9.17 7.66
CA TRP A 293 8.96 -8.84 6.42
C TRP A 293 10.31 -9.56 6.26
N ARG A 294 11.04 -9.93 7.33
CA ARG A 294 12.31 -10.67 7.20
C ARG A 294 12.19 -11.99 6.44
N ARG A 295 11.00 -12.54 6.34
CA ARG A 295 10.69 -13.78 5.58
C ARG A 295 10.33 -13.51 4.11
N ARG A 296 10.15 -12.25 3.70
CA ARG A 296 9.64 -11.84 2.39
C ARG A 296 10.75 -11.30 1.48
N LYS A 297 11.83 -12.04 1.26
CA LYS A 297 12.91 -11.63 0.33
C LYS A 297 12.57 -11.96 -1.12
N PRO A 298 13.03 -11.14 -2.12
CA PRO A 298 13.77 -9.87 -1.98
C PRO A 298 12.87 -8.74 -1.49
N TYR A 299 13.44 -7.80 -0.74
CA TYR A 299 12.68 -6.66 -0.22
C TYR A 299 12.37 -5.67 -1.33
N ARG A 300 11.08 -5.39 -1.52
CA ARG A 300 10.58 -4.31 -2.39
C ARG A 300 9.67 -3.45 -1.52
N TRP A 301 10.26 -2.43 -0.91
CA TRP A 301 9.54 -1.60 0.05
C TRP A 301 8.49 -0.72 -0.60
N LEU A 302 8.85 -0.10 -1.74
CA LEU A 302 7.94 0.78 -2.46
C LEU A 302 7.12 -0.01 -3.49
N ARG A 303 5.81 0.25 -3.49
CA ARG A 303 4.87 -0.28 -4.49
C ARG A 303 4.56 0.81 -5.51
N GLN A 304 4.68 0.50 -6.79
CA GLN A 304 4.31 1.41 -7.86
C GLN A 304 2.80 1.49 -7.99
N VAL A 305 2.27 2.72 -7.97
CA VAL A 305 0.84 3.00 -8.17
C VAL A 305 0.59 3.52 -9.58
N LEU A 306 1.32 4.55 -9.99
CA LEU A 306 1.27 5.10 -11.35
C LEU A 306 2.69 5.38 -11.88
N PRO A 307 2.95 5.18 -13.19
CA PRO A 307 2.03 4.53 -14.13
C PRO A 307 1.65 3.13 -13.68
N ASP A 308 0.53 2.60 -14.20
CA ASP A 308 0.07 1.26 -13.84
C ASP A 308 1.18 0.23 -14.08
N PRO A 309 1.62 -0.52 -13.07
CA PRO A 309 2.65 -1.52 -13.25
C PRO A 309 2.16 -2.60 -14.22
N GLN A 310 2.98 -2.91 -15.23
CA GLN A 310 2.72 -3.99 -16.16
C GLN A 310 2.98 -5.31 -15.45
N TYR A 311 1.95 -5.88 -14.85
CA TYR A 311 2.04 -7.23 -14.31
C TYR A 311 2.07 -8.23 -15.47
N ALA A 312 3.04 -9.15 -15.45
CA ALA A 312 3.08 -10.26 -16.42
C ALA A 312 1.78 -11.08 -16.31
N PRO A 313 1.22 -11.60 -17.41
CA PRO A 313 0.08 -12.51 -17.35
C PRO A 313 0.39 -13.66 -16.39
N GLY A 314 -0.46 -13.84 -15.35
CA GLY A 314 -0.22 -14.85 -14.29
C GLY A 314 0.52 -14.32 -13.06
N TYR A 315 0.91 -13.03 -13.02
CA TYR A 315 1.39 -12.39 -11.80
C TYR A 315 0.24 -12.23 -10.80
N LEU A 316 0.02 -13.27 -10.04
CA LEU A 316 -0.86 -13.27 -8.88
C LEU A 316 0.06 -13.28 -7.66
N ASN A 317 0.33 -12.09 -7.13
CA ASN A 317 1.01 -11.85 -5.84
C ASN A 317 2.50 -12.24 -5.76
N ASP A 318 3.31 -11.47 -5.05
CA ASP A 318 4.64 -11.85 -4.54
C ASP A 318 4.56 -13.09 -3.61
N PHE A 319 3.36 -13.55 -3.27
CA PHE A 319 3.04 -14.78 -2.56
C PHE A 319 2.15 -15.65 -3.44
N GLY A 320 2.75 -16.40 -4.36
CA GLY A 320 2.07 -17.25 -5.32
C GLY A 320 0.95 -18.10 -4.70
N GLY A 321 -0.28 -17.91 -5.22
CA GLY A 321 -1.43 -18.74 -4.96
C GLY A 321 -2.22 -18.38 -3.69
N HIS A 322 -3.48 -18.74 -3.71
CA HIS A 322 -4.37 -18.69 -2.55
C HIS A 322 -3.72 -19.44 -1.38
N PHE A 323 -3.19 -18.71 -0.40
CA PHE A 323 -2.76 -19.31 0.84
C PHE A 323 -4.02 -19.59 1.67
N VAL A 324 -4.57 -20.78 1.50
CA VAL A 324 -5.64 -21.25 2.37
C VAL A 324 -5.00 -21.71 3.66
N ILE A 325 -5.22 -20.98 4.75
CA ILE A 325 -4.81 -21.39 6.08
C ILE A 325 -5.68 -22.59 6.46
N THR A 326 -5.07 -23.76 6.53
CA THR A 326 -5.77 -24.97 6.94
C THR A 326 -5.94 -25.01 8.48
N PRO A 327 -6.92 -25.73 9.00
CA PRO A 327 -7.07 -25.92 10.45
C PRO A 327 -5.81 -26.47 11.12
N GLU A 328 -5.03 -27.30 10.42
CA GLU A 328 -3.74 -27.84 10.91
C GLU A 328 -2.69 -26.75 11.08
N MET A 329 -2.66 -25.74 10.22
CA MET A 329 -1.75 -24.60 10.33
C MET A 329 -2.11 -23.69 11.51
N ARG A 330 -3.39 -23.57 11.85
CA ARG A 330 -3.84 -22.87 13.06
C ARG A 330 -3.36 -23.60 14.32
N ALA A 331 -3.54 -24.93 14.38
CA ALA A 331 -3.13 -25.73 15.52
C ALA A 331 -1.62 -25.71 15.78
N GLN A 332 -0.78 -25.51 14.75
CA GLN A 332 0.66 -25.38 14.89
C GLN A 332 1.13 -24.02 15.44
N SER A 333 0.34 -22.96 15.29
CA SER A 333 0.68 -21.63 15.81
C SER A 333 0.38 -21.44 17.29
N GLU A 334 -0.48 -22.28 17.87
CA GLU A 334 -0.81 -22.27 19.31
C GLU A 334 0.30 -22.90 20.17
N GLN A 335 1.37 -23.43 19.56
CA GLN A 335 2.51 -24.05 20.26
C GLN A 335 3.74 -23.14 20.35
N PHE A 336 3.62 -21.87 19.97
CA PHE A 336 4.64 -20.83 20.07
C PHE A 336 4.06 -19.58 20.73
#